data_e5cb611e043c8deb92631d0898c4166e
#
_entry.id   e5cb611e043c8deb92631d0898c4166e
#
_cell.length_a   1.000
_cell.length_b   1.000
_cell.length_c   1.000
_cell.angle_alpha   90.00
_cell.angle_beta   90.00
_cell.angle_gamma   90.00
#
_symmetry.space_group_name_H-M   'P 1'
#
loop_
_entity.id
_entity.type
_entity.pdbx_description
1 polymer ?
#
loop_
_entity_poly.entity_id
_entity_poly.type
_entity_poly.pdbx_seq_one_letter_code
_entity_poly.pdbx_strand_id
1 'polypeptide(L)'
;GFANGLHHKAKAKRVIYLFMSGGPSHLDLWDYKPKLSEEFGKDLPANVRDGQRITGMTSKQNSLPLAPSKYAFTKHANNADGVWGSSLLPHTAKVVKDICVINGTFTEAINHDPAITYIQTGSQIPGRPSLGAWLSYGLGTMNEDLPSYIVMHAKSKHAEQSLFNRLWGTGFMPSDHQGILLRAAEDPVLY
;
A
#
# COMPACT_ATOMS: atom_id res chain seq x y z
N GLY A 1 -3.80 25.18 -13.63
CA GLY A 1 -3.28 25.76 -12.39
C GLY A 1 -4.32 25.66 -11.28
N PHE A 2 -3.89 25.40 -10.07
CA PHE A 2 -4.77 25.41 -8.91
C PHE A 2 -5.22 26.85 -8.66
N ALA A 3 -6.50 27.14 -8.84
CA ALA A 3 -7.04 28.49 -8.76
C ALA A 3 -6.85 29.17 -7.38
N ASN A 4 -6.59 28.39 -6.32
CA ASN A 4 -6.51 28.87 -4.94
C ASN A 4 -5.18 28.56 -4.24
N GLY A 5 -4.12 28.17 -4.96
CA GLY A 5 -2.84 27.81 -4.37
C GLY A 5 -2.87 26.43 -3.66
N LEU A 6 -1.74 26.07 -3.07
CA LEU A 6 -1.60 24.85 -2.27
C LEU A 6 -2.06 25.10 -0.84
N HIS A 7 -2.82 24.18 -0.25
CA HIS A 7 -3.20 24.24 1.17
C HIS A 7 -1.97 24.23 2.11
N HIS A 8 -0.89 23.58 1.66
CA HIS A 8 0.39 23.55 2.35
C HIS A 8 1.53 23.83 1.37
N LYS A 9 2.56 24.54 1.84
CA LYS A 9 3.76 24.78 1.04
C LYS A 9 4.44 23.45 0.72
N ALA A 10 4.66 23.18 -0.56
CA ALA A 10 5.40 22.01 -1.01
C ALA A 10 6.85 22.04 -0.50
N LYS A 11 7.30 20.96 0.14
CA LYS A 11 8.66 20.78 0.66
C LYS A 11 9.37 19.60 0.00
N ALA A 12 8.62 18.56 -0.35
CA ALA A 12 9.17 17.36 -0.97
C ALA A 12 9.53 17.62 -2.44
N LYS A 13 10.72 17.16 -2.85
CA LYS A 13 11.21 17.25 -4.22
C LYS A 13 11.27 15.91 -4.92
N ARG A 14 11.19 14.82 -4.16
CA ARG A 14 11.27 13.44 -4.66
C ARG A 14 10.25 12.60 -3.92
N VAL A 15 9.72 11.60 -4.61
CA VAL A 15 8.80 10.62 -4.03
C VAL A 15 9.40 9.24 -4.22
N ILE A 16 9.50 8.47 -3.14
CA ILE A 16 9.84 7.05 -3.16
C ILE A 16 8.63 6.29 -2.63
N TYR A 17 8.05 5.45 -3.46
CA TYR A 17 6.89 4.65 -3.11
C TYR A 17 7.31 3.20 -2.86
N LEU A 18 7.32 2.79 -1.60
CA LEU A 18 7.66 1.43 -1.17
C LEU A 18 6.39 0.61 -1.03
N PHE A 19 6.09 -0.18 -2.03
CA PHE A 19 4.89 -0.99 -2.07
C PHE A 19 5.17 -2.45 -1.70
N MET A 20 4.47 -2.95 -0.69
CA MET A 20 4.48 -4.37 -0.32
C MET A 20 3.27 -5.05 -0.97
N SER A 21 3.50 -5.85 -2.02
CA SER A 21 2.45 -6.63 -2.67
C SER A 21 1.96 -7.78 -1.79
N GLY A 22 0.81 -8.35 -2.13
CA GLY A 22 0.28 -9.54 -1.45
C GLY A 22 -0.59 -9.26 -0.23
N GLY A 23 -0.89 -8.00 0.09
CA GLY A 23 -1.81 -7.64 1.17
C GLY A 23 -1.31 -8.06 2.56
N PRO A 24 -0.16 -7.53 3.05
CA PRO A 24 0.32 -7.85 4.37
C PRO A 24 -0.72 -7.52 5.45
N SER A 25 -0.82 -8.39 6.45
CA SER A 25 -1.81 -8.24 7.53
C SER A 25 -1.56 -6.99 8.36
N HIS A 26 -2.46 -6.02 8.29
CA HIS A 26 -2.37 -4.80 9.10
C HIS A 26 -2.43 -5.09 10.60
N LEU A 27 -3.18 -6.13 11.02
CA LEU A 27 -3.28 -6.58 12.41
C LEU A 27 -1.96 -7.11 12.96
N ASP A 28 -1.05 -7.54 12.09
CA ASP A 28 0.27 -8.05 12.47
C ASP A 28 1.37 -6.98 12.34
N LEU A 29 1.06 -5.78 11.86
CA LEU A 29 2.04 -4.73 11.58
C LEU A 29 1.87 -3.47 12.45
N TRP A 30 0.81 -2.68 12.21
CA TRP A 30 0.62 -1.38 12.85
C TRP A 30 -0.71 -1.22 13.59
N ASP A 31 -1.66 -2.09 13.32
CA ASP A 31 -3.02 -1.96 13.85
C ASP A 31 -3.24 -2.87 15.07
N TYR A 32 -2.69 -2.46 16.22
CA TYR A 32 -2.79 -3.21 17.46
C TYR A 32 -4.22 -3.26 18.00
N LYS A 33 -4.77 -4.46 18.12
CA LYS A 33 -6.14 -4.75 18.58
C LYS A 33 -6.12 -5.66 19.82
N PRO A 34 -5.87 -5.13 21.04
CA PRO A 34 -5.77 -5.95 22.25
C PRO A 34 -7.02 -6.76 22.55
N LYS A 35 -8.22 -6.24 22.24
CA LYS A 35 -9.49 -6.96 22.44
C LYS A 35 -9.57 -8.29 21.67
N LEU A 36 -8.85 -8.44 20.56
CA LEU A 36 -8.83 -9.72 19.84
C LEU A 36 -8.24 -10.87 20.68
N SER A 37 -7.34 -10.55 21.62
CA SER A 37 -6.80 -11.54 22.55
C SER A 37 -7.83 -11.96 23.60
N GLU A 38 -8.65 -11.04 24.07
CA GLU A 38 -9.73 -11.30 25.05
C GLU A 38 -10.88 -12.08 24.43
N GLU A 39 -11.12 -11.83 23.13
CA GLU A 39 -12.22 -12.44 22.36
C GLU A 39 -11.75 -13.62 21.50
N PHE A 40 -10.53 -14.11 21.71
CA PHE A 40 -9.95 -15.20 20.90
C PHE A 40 -10.86 -16.43 20.86
N GLY A 41 -11.12 -16.94 19.66
CA GLY A 41 -11.93 -18.11 19.40
C GLY A 41 -13.44 -17.88 19.45
N LYS A 42 -13.92 -16.72 19.92
CA LYS A 42 -15.34 -16.37 19.84
C LYS A 42 -15.70 -16.02 18.39
N ASP A 43 -16.94 -16.26 18.01
CA ASP A 43 -17.42 -15.89 16.68
C ASP A 43 -17.50 -14.37 16.51
N LEU A 44 -17.28 -13.91 15.29
CA LEU A 44 -17.39 -12.48 14.94
C LEU A 44 -18.79 -11.98 15.30
N PRO A 45 -18.92 -10.91 16.14
CA PRO A 45 -20.21 -10.40 16.56
C PRO A 45 -21.08 -9.96 15.36
N ALA A 46 -22.37 -10.25 15.42
CA ALA A 46 -23.30 -9.96 14.35
C ALA A 46 -23.32 -8.47 13.95
N ASN A 47 -23.23 -7.57 14.95
CA ASN A 47 -23.16 -6.12 14.70
C ASN A 47 -21.88 -5.63 14.02
N VAL A 48 -20.81 -6.43 14.05
CA VAL A 48 -19.58 -6.16 13.30
C VAL A 48 -19.63 -6.78 11.92
N ARG A 49 -20.25 -7.96 11.82
CA ARG A 49 -20.44 -8.69 10.56
C ARG A 49 -21.51 -8.07 9.65
N ASP A 50 -22.52 -7.44 10.22
CA ASP A 50 -23.69 -6.95 9.53
C ASP A 50 -23.34 -5.96 8.41
N GLY A 51 -23.80 -6.26 7.19
CA GLY A 51 -23.53 -5.46 6.00
C GLY A 51 -22.13 -5.62 5.40
N GLN A 52 -21.21 -6.38 6.03
CA GLN A 52 -19.90 -6.61 5.45
C GLN A 52 -19.90 -7.75 4.42
N ARG A 53 -19.31 -7.47 3.26
CA ARG A 53 -19.12 -8.46 2.21
C ARG A 53 -18.02 -9.46 2.64
N ILE A 54 -18.37 -10.74 2.73
CA ILE A 54 -17.41 -11.81 3.03
C ILE A 54 -16.78 -12.30 1.73
N THR A 55 -15.51 -12.72 1.81
CA THR A 55 -14.80 -13.32 0.66
C THR A 55 -15.41 -14.67 0.30
N GLY A 56 -15.28 -15.09 -0.96
CA GLY A 56 -15.73 -16.41 -1.40
C GLY A 56 -15.08 -17.57 -0.62
N MET A 57 -13.86 -17.36 -0.10
CA MET A 57 -13.16 -18.37 0.71
C MET A 57 -13.79 -18.58 2.08
N THR A 58 -14.39 -17.56 2.67
CA THR A 58 -15.00 -17.61 4.01
C THR A 58 -16.52 -17.75 3.97
N SER A 59 -17.16 -17.57 2.82
CA SER A 59 -18.62 -17.56 2.67
C SER A 59 -19.31 -18.87 3.07
N LYS A 60 -18.60 -20.00 3.01
CA LYS A 60 -19.10 -21.32 3.39
C LYS A 60 -18.76 -21.72 4.83
N GLN A 61 -18.09 -20.87 5.60
CA GLN A 61 -17.78 -21.15 7.00
C GLN A 61 -19.00 -20.91 7.87
N ASN A 62 -19.27 -21.87 8.78
CA ASN A 62 -20.38 -21.76 9.73
C ASN A 62 -20.10 -20.77 10.85
N SER A 63 -18.83 -20.48 11.13
CA SER A 63 -18.39 -19.49 12.11
C SER A 63 -17.16 -18.74 11.61
N LEU A 64 -16.96 -17.55 12.14
CA LEU A 64 -15.81 -16.68 11.83
C LEU A 64 -15.07 -16.35 13.13
N PRO A 65 -14.29 -17.30 13.69
CA PRO A 65 -13.64 -17.11 14.98
C PRO A 65 -12.60 -15.98 14.91
N LEU A 66 -12.59 -15.13 15.94
CA LEU A 66 -11.64 -14.04 16.09
C LEU A 66 -10.27 -14.60 16.46
N ALA A 67 -9.22 -13.99 15.91
CA ALA A 67 -7.84 -14.36 16.20
C ALA A 67 -6.97 -13.10 16.40
N PRO A 68 -6.18 -13.03 17.48
CA PRO A 68 -5.22 -11.96 17.69
C PRO A 68 -3.95 -12.14 16.85
N SER A 69 -3.16 -11.10 16.75
CA SER A 69 -1.79 -11.21 16.25
C SER A 69 -0.95 -12.13 17.15
N LYS A 70 -0.06 -12.90 16.54
CA LYS A 70 0.94 -13.72 17.25
C LYS A 70 2.18 -12.92 17.67
N TYR A 71 2.33 -11.71 17.15
CA TYR A 71 3.52 -10.89 17.32
C TYR A 71 3.35 -9.90 18.46
N ALA A 72 4.45 -9.65 19.16
CA ALA A 72 4.48 -8.64 20.20
C ALA A 72 4.39 -7.24 19.62
N PHE A 73 3.68 -6.35 20.29
CA PHE A 73 3.56 -4.94 19.95
C PHE A 73 4.23 -4.06 20.99
N THR A 74 4.88 -3.01 20.51
CA THR A 74 5.49 -1.97 21.36
C THR A 74 4.92 -0.62 20.95
N LYS A 75 4.61 0.21 21.93
CA LYS A 75 4.19 1.59 21.70
C LYS A 75 5.42 2.47 21.55
N HIS A 76 5.57 3.10 20.41
CA HIS A 76 6.67 3.99 20.08
C HIS A 76 6.25 5.45 20.22
N ALA A 77 7.12 6.30 20.74
CA ALA A 77 6.90 7.73 20.77
C ALA A 77 7.00 8.32 19.35
N ASN A 78 5.90 8.91 18.90
CA ASN A 78 5.82 9.61 17.62
C ASN A 78 5.20 11.00 17.84
N ASN A 79 4.08 11.05 18.51
CA ASN A 79 3.34 12.22 18.94
C ASN A 79 2.80 11.97 20.34
N ALA A 80 1.92 12.83 20.84
CA ALA A 80 1.33 12.68 22.16
C ALA A 80 0.67 11.31 22.40
N ASP A 81 0.08 10.72 21.36
CA ASP A 81 -0.65 9.45 21.45
C ASP A 81 0.25 8.22 21.21
N GLY A 82 1.43 8.41 20.59
CA GLY A 82 2.34 7.34 20.19
C GLY A 82 1.77 6.46 19.07
N VAL A 83 2.59 5.53 18.56
CA VAL A 83 2.24 4.58 17.50
C VAL A 83 2.57 3.17 17.96
N TRP A 84 1.64 2.24 17.78
CA TRP A 84 1.90 0.83 17.99
C TRP A 84 2.57 0.20 16.78
N GLY A 85 3.65 -0.53 16.99
CA GLY A 85 4.36 -1.27 15.95
C GLY A 85 4.68 -2.68 16.40
N SER A 86 4.56 -3.62 15.48
CA SER A 86 4.84 -5.02 15.70
C SER A 86 6.34 -5.31 15.69
N SER A 87 6.74 -6.38 16.37
CA SER A 87 8.11 -6.93 16.35
C SER A 87 8.57 -7.37 14.95
N LEU A 88 7.67 -7.48 13.99
CA LEU A 88 8.00 -7.73 12.58
C LEU A 88 8.68 -6.54 11.88
N LEU A 89 8.58 -5.35 12.45
CA LEU A 89 9.07 -4.10 11.85
C LEU A 89 10.22 -3.45 12.64
N PRO A 90 11.28 -4.18 13.02
CA PRO A 90 12.32 -3.70 13.94
C PRO A 90 13.12 -2.51 13.38
N HIS A 91 13.23 -2.40 12.07
CA HIS A 91 13.95 -1.30 11.40
C HIS A 91 13.06 -0.08 11.21
N THR A 92 11.82 -0.27 10.79
CA THR A 92 10.84 0.82 10.63
C THR A 92 10.49 1.45 11.97
N ALA A 93 10.45 0.67 13.05
CA ALA A 93 10.24 1.16 14.41
C ALA A 93 11.30 2.22 14.84
N LYS A 94 12.53 2.15 14.32
CA LYS A 94 13.59 3.12 14.63
C LYS A 94 13.36 4.51 14.03
N VAL A 95 12.57 4.60 12.97
CA VAL A 95 12.24 5.85 12.26
C VAL A 95 10.79 6.26 12.43
N VAL A 96 10.06 5.63 13.34
CA VAL A 96 8.62 5.88 13.55
C VAL A 96 8.29 7.33 13.86
N LYS A 97 9.20 8.07 14.51
CA LYS A 97 9.07 9.50 14.80
C LYS A 97 9.01 10.37 13.53
N ASP A 98 9.53 9.88 12.42
CA ASP A 98 9.65 10.61 11.15
C ASP A 98 8.56 10.19 10.15
N ILE A 99 7.67 9.24 10.51
CA ILE A 99 6.59 8.73 9.65
C ILE A 99 5.21 9.03 10.24
N CYS A 100 4.21 9.08 9.38
CA CYS A 100 2.81 9.14 9.75
C CYS A 100 2.14 7.80 9.45
N VAL A 101 1.56 7.17 10.46
CA VAL A 101 0.82 5.91 10.32
C VAL A 101 -0.67 6.21 10.25
N ILE A 102 -1.33 5.74 9.19
CA ILE A 102 -2.76 5.98 8.94
C ILE A 102 -3.50 4.64 8.97
N ASN A 103 -4.07 4.30 10.12
CA ASN A 103 -4.78 3.03 10.33
C ASN A 103 -6.23 3.04 9.82
N GLY A 104 -6.78 4.22 9.54
CA GLY A 104 -8.18 4.38 9.14
C GLY A 104 -8.46 4.21 7.64
N THR A 105 -7.47 3.81 6.83
CA THR A 105 -7.68 3.57 5.40
C THR A 105 -8.43 2.26 5.16
N PHE A 106 -9.34 2.26 4.20
CA PHE A 106 -10.10 1.05 3.82
C PHE A 106 -10.32 1.00 2.31
N THR A 107 -10.69 -0.17 1.81
CA THR A 107 -11.09 -0.39 0.43
C THR A 107 -12.19 -1.44 0.36
N GLU A 108 -13.04 -1.34 -0.65
CA GLU A 108 -14.04 -2.37 -0.98
C GLU A 108 -13.46 -3.51 -1.83
N ALA A 109 -12.21 -3.41 -2.25
CA ALA A 109 -11.56 -4.45 -3.03
C ALA A 109 -11.27 -5.68 -2.16
N ILE A 110 -11.89 -6.80 -2.49
CA ILE A 110 -11.76 -8.06 -1.74
C ILE A 110 -10.55 -8.87 -2.18
N ASN A 111 -10.23 -8.86 -3.49
CA ASN A 111 -9.15 -9.63 -4.08
C ASN A 111 -7.91 -8.77 -4.29
N HIS A 112 -6.74 -9.41 -4.29
CA HIS A 112 -5.45 -8.75 -4.46
C HIS A 112 -5.36 -7.94 -5.75
N ASP A 113 -5.77 -8.51 -6.90
CA ASP A 113 -5.61 -7.85 -8.20
C ASP A 113 -6.38 -6.53 -8.32
N PRO A 114 -7.68 -6.44 -8.02
CA PRO A 114 -8.38 -5.15 -8.00
C PRO A 114 -7.88 -4.23 -6.87
N ALA A 115 -7.45 -4.77 -5.73
CA ALA A 115 -6.91 -3.97 -4.62
C ALA A 115 -5.58 -3.30 -5.00
N ILE A 116 -4.66 -4.03 -5.63
CA ILE A 116 -3.40 -3.48 -6.12
C ILE A 116 -3.66 -2.43 -7.19
N THR A 117 -4.55 -2.73 -8.14
CA THR A 117 -4.91 -1.79 -9.19
C THR A 117 -5.46 -0.50 -8.57
N TYR A 118 -6.32 -0.63 -7.56
CA TYR A 118 -6.90 0.52 -6.85
C TYR A 118 -5.84 1.38 -6.14
N ILE A 119 -4.93 0.76 -5.37
CA ILE A 119 -3.93 1.53 -4.62
C ILE A 119 -2.91 2.22 -5.55
N GLN A 120 -2.65 1.66 -6.72
CA GLN A 120 -1.72 2.23 -7.70
C GLN A 120 -2.34 3.29 -8.59
N THR A 121 -3.64 3.21 -8.88
CA THR A 121 -4.29 4.03 -9.92
C THR A 121 -5.55 4.77 -9.47
N GLY A 122 -6.03 4.52 -8.25
CA GLY A 122 -7.29 5.06 -7.75
C GLY A 122 -8.54 4.39 -8.34
N SER A 123 -8.40 3.26 -9.04
CA SER A 123 -9.54 2.50 -9.60
C SER A 123 -9.28 1.00 -9.53
N GLN A 124 -10.30 0.22 -9.22
CA GLN A 124 -10.22 -1.25 -9.29
C GLN A 124 -10.17 -1.75 -10.75
N ILE A 125 -10.62 -0.94 -11.70
CA ILE A 125 -10.64 -1.25 -13.12
C ILE A 125 -9.37 -0.67 -13.76
N PRO A 126 -8.62 -1.47 -14.54
CA PRO A 126 -7.45 -1.01 -15.28
C PRO A 126 -7.77 0.12 -16.28
N GLY A 127 -6.74 0.89 -16.66
CA GLY A 127 -6.83 1.94 -17.68
C GLY A 127 -6.64 3.36 -17.14
N ARG A 128 -6.53 3.53 -15.82
CA ARG A 128 -6.19 4.84 -15.25
C ARG A 128 -4.68 4.97 -15.05
N PRO A 129 -4.15 6.21 -15.09
CA PRO A 129 -2.75 6.47 -14.83
C PRO A 129 -2.36 6.06 -13.40
N SER A 130 -1.16 5.54 -13.26
CA SER A 130 -0.58 5.24 -11.96
C SER A 130 -0.19 6.50 -11.18
N LEU A 131 0.03 6.36 -9.88
CA LEU A 131 0.49 7.46 -9.03
C LEU A 131 1.75 8.14 -9.60
N GLY A 132 2.74 7.35 -10.06
CA GLY A 132 3.96 7.88 -10.64
C GLY A 132 3.72 8.61 -11.96
N ALA A 133 2.80 8.13 -12.79
CA ALA A 133 2.41 8.83 -14.02
C ALA A 133 1.76 10.19 -13.72
N TRP A 134 0.89 10.26 -12.71
CA TRP A 134 0.31 11.52 -12.25
C TRP A 134 1.35 12.50 -11.73
N LEU A 135 2.34 12.02 -10.97
CA LEU A 135 3.44 12.84 -10.45
C LEU A 135 4.31 13.37 -11.60
N SER A 136 4.66 12.51 -12.54
CA SER A 136 5.42 12.88 -13.74
C SER A 136 4.68 13.95 -14.56
N TYR A 137 3.39 13.75 -14.81
CA TYR A 137 2.55 14.68 -15.57
C TYR A 137 2.38 16.04 -14.86
N GLY A 138 2.08 16.01 -13.57
CA GLY A 138 1.73 17.22 -12.82
C GLY A 138 2.93 18.05 -12.36
N LEU A 139 4.06 17.41 -12.05
CA LEU A 139 5.24 18.06 -11.48
C LEU A 139 6.42 18.12 -12.45
N GLY A 140 6.39 17.33 -13.53
CA GLY A 140 7.51 17.20 -14.45
C GLY A 140 8.74 16.55 -13.82
N THR A 141 9.90 16.84 -14.40
CA THR A 141 11.20 16.38 -13.89
C THR A 141 12.18 17.55 -13.81
N MET A 142 13.09 17.46 -12.86
CA MET A 142 14.24 18.37 -12.74
C MET A 142 15.49 17.84 -13.46
N ASN A 143 15.39 16.67 -14.07
CA ASN A 143 16.49 15.99 -14.74
C ASN A 143 16.16 15.85 -16.22
N GLU A 144 17.09 16.20 -17.09
CA GLU A 144 16.94 16.13 -18.55
C GLU A 144 17.40 14.78 -19.12
N ASP A 145 18.28 14.08 -18.38
CA ASP A 145 18.95 12.86 -18.86
C ASP A 145 18.38 11.58 -18.31
N LEU A 146 17.50 11.64 -17.30
CA LEU A 146 16.93 10.44 -16.65
C LEU A 146 15.40 10.47 -16.68
N PRO A 147 14.77 9.28 -16.74
CA PRO A 147 13.31 9.18 -16.65
C PRO A 147 12.77 9.81 -15.37
N SER A 148 11.66 10.53 -15.48
CA SER A 148 10.98 11.14 -14.34
C SER A 148 10.36 10.13 -13.39
N TYR A 149 10.02 8.92 -13.90
CA TYR A 149 9.39 7.86 -13.17
C TYR A 149 10.11 6.52 -13.39
N ILE A 150 10.75 6.03 -12.34
CA ILE A 150 11.50 4.78 -12.35
C ILE A 150 10.78 3.76 -11.47
N VAL A 151 10.68 2.54 -11.96
CA VAL A 151 10.11 1.39 -11.25
C VAL A 151 11.20 0.36 -11.01
N MET A 152 11.29 -0.12 -9.79
CA MET A 152 12.17 -1.24 -9.43
C MET A 152 11.33 -2.36 -8.85
N HIS A 153 11.50 -3.55 -9.38
CA HIS A 153 10.79 -4.74 -8.94
C HIS A 153 11.77 -5.72 -8.30
N ALA A 154 11.61 -5.94 -6.99
CA ALA A 154 12.36 -6.98 -6.31
C ALA A 154 11.80 -8.37 -6.68
N LYS A 155 12.68 -9.31 -7.03
CA LYS A 155 12.30 -10.72 -7.21
C LYS A 155 12.39 -11.44 -5.88
N SER A 156 11.33 -12.15 -5.50
CA SER A 156 11.35 -13.09 -4.40
C SER A 156 11.68 -14.51 -4.88
N LYS A 157 12.09 -15.36 -3.94
CA LYS A 157 12.31 -16.80 -4.20
C LYS A 157 11.00 -17.61 -4.12
N HIS A 158 9.94 -17.02 -3.63
CA HIS A 158 8.64 -17.65 -3.45
C HIS A 158 7.64 -17.16 -4.50
N ALA A 159 6.57 -17.94 -4.72
CA ALA A 159 5.48 -17.51 -5.59
C ALA A 159 4.89 -16.19 -5.08
N GLU A 160 5.02 -15.16 -5.88
CA GLU A 160 4.52 -13.81 -5.60
C GLU A 160 3.27 -13.53 -6.39
N GLN A 161 2.52 -12.56 -5.91
CA GLN A 161 1.47 -11.99 -6.70
C GLN A 161 2.06 -11.33 -7.95
N SER A 162 1.52 -11.66 -9.11
CA SER A 162 1.96 -11.09 -10.38
C SER A 162 1.78 -9.57 -10.38
N LEU A 163 2.86 -8.85 -10.68
CA LEU A 163 2.84 -7.43 -10.95
C LEU A 163 2.86 -7.20 -12.46
N PHE A 164 1.94 -6.38 -12.94
CA PHE A 164 1.73 -6.13 -14.36
C PHE A 164 2.10 -4.69 -14.70
N ASN A 165 2.56 -4.46 -15.92
CA ASN A 165 2.95 -3.14 -16.42
C ASN A 165 1.87 -2.07 -16.26
N ARG A 166 0.58 -2.45 -16.25
CA ARG A 166 -0.53 -1.52 -15.99
C ARG A 166 -0.44 -0.82 -14.61
N LEU A 167 0.29 -1.40 -13.64
CA LEU A 167 0.41 -0.82 -12.29
C LEU A 167 1.32 0.40 -12.23
N TRP A 168 2.16 0.60 -13.27
CA TRP A 168 2.98 1.80 -13.45
C TRP A 168 2.78 2.43 -14.82
N GLY A 169 1.64 2.14 -15.43
CA GLY A 169 1.26 2.64 -16.74
C GLY A 169 0.74 4.06 -16.72
N THR A 170 0.74 4.66 -17.90
CA THR A 170 0.18 6.00 -18.15
C THR A 170 -1.34 6.03 -18.25
N GLY A 171 -1.98 4.86 -18.40
CA GLY A 171 -3.42 4.80 -18.65
C GLY A 171 -3.80 5.60 -19.91
N PHE A 172 -4.59 6.65 -19.73
CA PHE A 172 -5.03 7.55 -20.81
C PHE A 172 -4.07 8.74 -21.06
N MET A 173 -2.97 8.84 -20.31
CA MET A 173 -1.98 9.92 -20.51
C MET A 173 -0.97 9.59 -21.61
N PRO A 174 -0.21 10.57 -22.13
CA PRO A 174 0.89 10.34 -23.04
C PRO A 174 1.94 9.36 -22.50
N SER A 175 2.58 8.62 -23.39
CA SER A 175 3.58 7.59 -23.05
C SER A 175 4.82 8.13 -22.34
N ASP A 176 5.11 9.42 -22.47
CA ASP A 176 6.26 10.09 -21.85
C ASP A 176 6.22 10.04 -20.31
N HIS A 177 5.05 9.74 -19.73
CA HIS A 177 4.83 9.60 -18.30
C HIS A 177 4.84 8.14 -17.84
N GLN A 178 5.21 7.19 -18.74
CA GLN A 178 5.29 5.77 -18.43
C GLN A 178 6.42 5.49 -17.43
N GLY A 179 6.14 4.66 -16.42
CA GLY A 179 7.18 4.17 -15.54
C GLY A 179 8.16 3.25 -16.25
N ILE A 180 9.44 3.54 -16.14
CA ILE A 180 10.52 2.73 -16.72
C ILE A 180 10.95 1.67 -15.72
N LEU A 181 10.73 0.40 -16.07
CA LEU A 181 11.12 -0.72 -15.23
C LEU A 181 12.61 -1.01 -15.36
N LEU A 182 13.35 -0.80 -14.28
CA LEU A 182 14.74 -1.26 -14.17
C LEU A 182 14.77 -2.71 -13.65
N ARG A 183 15.55 -3.55 -14.31
CA ARG A 183 15.74 -4.95 -13.94
C ARG A 183 17.13 -5.20 -13.37
N ALA A 184 17.22 -6.10 -12.42
CA ALA A 184 18.50 -6.62 -11.93
C ALA A 184 19.02 -7.72 -12.88
N ALA A 185 19.42 -7.33 -14.10
CA ALA A 185 19.96 -8.18 -15.16
C ALA A 185 21.07 -7.42 -15.90
N GLU A 186 21.78 -8.10 -16.81
CA GLU A 186 22.83 -7.47 -17.62
C GLU A 186 22.30 -6.28 -18.42
N ASP A 187 21.08 -6.41 -18.97
CA ASP A 187 20.37 -5.29 -19.59
C ASP A 187 19.30 -4.75 -18.64
N PRO A 188 19.57 -3.66 -17.92
CA PRO A 188 18.65 -3.14 -16.92
C PRO A 188 17.37 -2.54 -17.51
N VAL A 189 17.38 -2.16 -18.80
CA VAL A 189 16.23 -1.61 -19.52
C VAL A 189 15.98 -2.43 -20.79
N LEU A 190 14.72 -2.74 -21.09
CA LEU A 190 14.32 -3.25 -22.41
C LEU A 190 13.94 -2.08 -23.30
N TYR A 191 14.52 -2.05 -24.48
CA TYR A 191 14.14 -1.17 -25.59
C TYR A 191 13.03 -1.80 -26.41
#